data_089c172d7ee66e2db7ca43f83b535803
#
_entry.id   089c172d7ee66e2db7ca43f83b535803
#
_cell.length_a   1.000
_cell.length_b   1.000
_cell.length_c   1.000
_cell.angle_alpha   90.00
_cell.angle_beta   90.00
_cell.angle_gamma   90.00
#
_symmetry.space_group_name_H-M   'P 1'
#
loop_
_entity.id
_entity.type
_entity.pdbx_description
1 polymer ?
#
loop_
_entity_poly.entity_id
_entity_poly.type
_entity_poly.pdbx_seq_one_letter_code
_entity_poly.pdbx_strand_id
1 'polypeptide(L)'
;MESIEEKAASMLQRCETVNLASVSMEGYPRPVPMARISSKGFSTVWLTTGKDSLKVKHFLENPKAGLSYFENGNCVVLTGNVEVITDLETKKQFWIDWFIEYFPNGFEDTNYCLLKFKATYATFWIDKEFIHKEVKEV
;
A
#
# COMPACT_ATOMS: atom_id res chain seq x y z
N MET A 1 10.24 -25.69 -1.49
CA MET A 1 10.58 -24.64 -2.45
C MET A 1 9.53 -23.53 -2.42
N GLU A 2 9.95 -22.31 -2.26
CA GLU A 2 9.01 -21.18 -2.19
C GLU A 2 8.40 -20.88 -3.55
N SER A 3 7.11 -20.62 -3.57
CA SER A 3 6.43 -20.10 -4.76
C SER A 3 6.86 -18.65 -5.01
N ILE A 4 6.59 -18.13 -6.21
CA ILE A 4 6.90 -16.73 -6.52
C ILE A 4 6.09 -15.79 -5.63
N GLU A 5 4.86 -16.16 -5.29
CA GLU A 5 4.01 -15.37 -4.38
C GLU A 5 4.60 -15.34 -2.97
N GLU A 6 5.13 -16.46 -2.49
CA GLU A 6 5.78 -16.50 -1.18
C GLU A 6 7.05 -15.66 -1.15
N LYS A 7 7.85 -15.71 -2.23
CA LYS A 7 9.03 -14.86 -2.37
C LYS A 7 8.67 -13.38 -2.37
N ALA A 8 7.61 -13.03 -3.09
CA ALA A 8 7.11 -11.66 -3.14
C ALA A 8 6.65 -11.18 -1.75
N ALA A 9 5.93 -12.03 -1.02
CA ALA A 9 5.47 -11.71 0.33
C ALA A 9 6.64 -11.50 1.29
N SER A 10 7.64 -12.37 1.21
CA SER A 10 8.85 -12.25 2.05
C SER A 10 9.61 -10.97 1.72
N MET A 11 9.74 -10.63 0.44
CA MET A 11 10.38 -9.39 0.02
C MET A 11 9.64 -8.17 0.57
N LEU A 12 8.31 -8.18 0.52
CA LEU A 12 7.50 -7.08 1.04
C LEU A 12 7.76 -6.85 2.53
N GLN A 13 7.91 -7.93 3.30
CA GLN A 13 8.20 -7.82 4.73
C GLN A 13 9.53 -7.13 5.02
N ARG A 14 10.47 -7.20 4.08
CA ARG A 14 11.77 -6.55 4.21
C ARG A 14 11.78 -5.13 3.65
N CYS A 15 10.75 -4.73 2.91
CA CYS A 15 10.65 -3.39 2.34
C CYS A 15 9.94 -2.46 3.31
N GLU A 16 10.69 -1.56 3.95
CA GLU A 16 10.11 -0.55 4.84
C GLU A 16 9.35 0.51 4.06
N THR A 17 9.75 0.76 2.82
CA THR A 17 9.15 1.76 1.95
C THR A 17 8.64 1.10 0.68
N VAL A 18 7.44 1.49 0.28
CA VAL A 18 6.85 1.08 -0.98
C VAL A 18 6.43 2.32 -1.76
N ASN A 19 6.26 2.17 -3.08
CA ASN A 19 5.75 3.26 -3.91
C ASN A 19 4.26 3.06 -4.12
N LEU A 20 3.48 4.07 -3.82
CA LEU A 20 2.03 4.06 -4.02
C LEU A 20 1.64 5.14 -5.01
N ALA A 21 0.96 4.76 -6.09
CA ALA A 21 0.50 5.70 -7.10
C ALA A 21 -1.01 5.86 -7.03
N SER A 22 -1.46 7.10 -6.95
CA SER A 22 -2.87 7.49 -7.11
C SER A 22 -3.05 8.10 -8.49
N VAL A 23 -4.29 8.31 -8.89
CA VAL A 23 -4.63 8.95 -10.17
C VAL A 23 -5.22 10.32 -9.88
N SER A 24 -4.63 11.37 -10.47
CA SER A 24 -5.12 12.73 -10.31
C SER A 24 -6.44 12.94 -11.07
N MET A 25 -7.10 14.07 -10.81
CA MET A 25 -8.34 14.43 -11.50
C MET A 25 -8.14 14.53 -13.01
N GLU A 26 -6.94 14.91 -13.46
CA GLU A 26 -6.60 15.01 -14.88
C GLU A 26 -6.13 13.67 -15.46
N GLY A 27 -6.13 12.60 -14.65
CA GLY A 27 -5.76 11.27 -15.12
C GLY A 27 -4.28 10.92 -15.03
N TYR A 28 -3.47 11.74 -14.37
CA TYR A 28 -2.05 11.45 -14.23
C TYR A 28 -1.79 10.48 -13.07
N PRO A 29 -0.95 9.45 -13.30
CA PRO A 29 -0.49 8.63 -12.18
C PRO A 29 0.50 9.43 -11.34
N ARG A 30 0.34 9.38 -10.02
CA ARG A 30 1.19 10.12 -9.09
C ARG A 30 1.81 9.16 -8.08
N PRO A 31 3.03 8.64 -8.36
CA PRO A 31 3.71 7.74 -7.44
C PRO A 31 4.39 8.51 -6.31
N VAL A 32 4.25 8.01 -5.09
CA VAL A 32 4.94 8.57 -3.93
C VAL A 32 5.49 7.42 -3.07
N PRO A 33 6.70 7.58 -2.50
CA PRO A 33 7.21 6.60 -1.55
C PRO A 33 6.47 6.76 -0.22
N MET A 34 6.12 5.63 0.40
CA MET A 34 5.39 5.62 1.66
C MET A 34 5.90 4.49 2.54
N ALA A 35 5.86 4.70 3.85
CA ALA A 35 6.18 3.65 4.79
C ALA A 35 5.09 2.59 4.78
N ARG A 36 5.50 1.33 4.66
CA ARG A 36 4.58 0.20 4.82
C ARG A 36 4.39 -0.04 6.32
N ILE A 37 3.15 -0.04 6.79
CA ILE A 37 2.89 -0.27 8.22
C ILE A 37 2.48 -1.70 8.51
N SER A 38 1.85 -2.39 7.56
CA SER A 38 1.45 -3.78 7.71
C SER A 38 1.15 -4.34 6.33
N SER A 39 1.17 -5.66 6.20
CA SER A 39 0.83 -6.33 4.95
C SER A 39 0.35 -7.75 5.21
N LYS A 40 -0.43 -8.28 4.28
CA LYS A 40 -0.88 -9.66 4.29
C LYS A 40 -0.54 -10.27 2.94
N GLY A 41 0.30 -11.31 2.95
CA GLY A 41 0.82 -11.88 1.71
C GLY A 41 1.61 -10.83 0.93
N PHE A 42 1.54 -10.92 -0.40
CA PHE A 42 2.18 -9.92 -1.27
C PHE A 42 1.21 -8.84 -1.75
N SER A 43 -0.09 -9.02 -1.55
CA SER A 43 -1.12 -8.28 -2.28
C SER A 43 -1.96 -7.32 -1.45
N THR A 44 -1.91 -7.40 -0.13
CA THR A 44 -2.64 -6.47 0.74
C THR A 44 -1.64 -5.66 1.55
N VAL A 45 -1.70 -4.34 1.43
CA VAL A 45 -0.74 -3.45 2.08
C VAL A 45 -1.49 -2.34 2.81
N TRP A 46 -1.11 -2.11 4.05
CA TRP A 46 -1.66 -1.04 4.88
C TRP A 46 -0.65 0.09 5.00
N LEU A 47 -1.15 1.32 4.83
CA LEU A 47 -0.33 2.53 4.89
C LEU A 47 -1.09 3.57 5.70
N THR A 48 -0.39 4.61 6.17
CA THR A 48 -1.03 5.71 6.89
C THR A 48 -0.71 7.04 6.23
N THR A 49 -1.64 7.97 6.34
CA THR A 49 -1.45 9.33 5.82
C THR A 49 -2.44 10.27 6.51
N GLY A 50 -2.25 11.57 6.30
CA GLY A 50 -3.23 12.57 6.75
C GLY A 50 -4.42 12.66 5.80
N LYS A 51 -5.61 12.86 6.35
CA LYS A 51 -6.83 13.05 5.53
C LYS A 51 -6.74 14.26 4.61
N ASP A 52 -5.92 15.23 4.96
CA ASP A 52 -5.70 16.43 4.15
C ASP A 52 -4.71 16.23 3.01
N SER A 53 -4.12 15.04 2.86
CA SER A 53 -3.14 14.77 1.82
C SER A 53 -3.79 14.72 0.44
N LEU A 54 -3.00 15.06 -0.58
CA LEU A 54 -3.47 15.05 -1.97
C LEU A 54 -3.89 13.63 -2.41
N LYS A 55 -3.17 12.60 -1.97
CA LYS A 55 -3.49 11.23 -2.35
C LYS A 55 -4.85 10.78 -1.82
N VAL A 56 -5.27 11.25 -0.63
CA VAL A 56 -6.60 10.93 -0.10
C VAL A 56 -7.68 11.52 -0.99
N LYS A 57 -7.51 12.75 -1.45
CA LYS A 57 -8.45 13.37 -2.38
C LYS A 57 -8.56 12.53 -3.66
N HIS A 58 -7.44 12.07 -4.19
CA HIS A 58 -7.42 11.23 -5.38
C HIS A 58 -8.20 9.93 -5.13
N PHE A 59 -7.92 9.23 -4.02
CA PHE A 59 -8.56 7.94 -3.76
C PHE A 59 -10.04 8.03 -3.44
N LEU A 60 -10.49 9.14 -2.87
CA LEU A 60 -11.93 9.35 -2.66
C LEU A 60 -12.69 9.49 -3.97
N GLU A 61 -12.04 10.03 -5.02
CA GLU A 61 -12.64 10.17 -6.35
C GLU A 61 -12.40 8.95 -7.24
N ASN A 62 -11.23 8.31 -7.10
CA ASN A 62 -10.85 7.18 -7.94
C ASN A 62 -10.01 6.21 -7.10
N PRO A 63 -10.55 5.06 -6.73
CA PRO A 63 -9.82 4.12 -5.87
C PRO A 63 -8.68 3.37 -6.57
N LYS A 64 -8.56 3.49 -7.88
CA LYS A 64 -7.52 2.77 -8.62
C LYS A 64 -6.13 3.24 -8.22
N ALA A 65 -5.24 2.28 -8.03
CA ALA A 65 -3.90 2.53 -7.52
C ALA A 65 -2.89 1.57 -8.12
N GLY A 66 -1.64 2.01 -8.13
CA GLY A 66 -0.50 1.15 -8.37
C GLY A 66 0.37 1.10 -7.13
N LEU A 67 0.98 -0.04 -6.87
CA LEU A 67 1.91 -0.19 -5.75
C LEU A 67 3.08 -1.05 -6.20
N SER A 68 4.30 -0.59 -5.90
CA SER A 68 5.48 -1.35 -6.26
C SER A 68 6.49 -1.38 -5.14
N TYR A 69 7.28 -2.44 -5.10
CA TYR A 69 8.40 -2.57 -4.19
C TYR A 69 9.49 -3.39 -4.86
N PHE A 70 10.72 -3.22 -4.39
CA PHE A 70 11.85 -3.89 -5.02
C PHE A 70 12.96 -4.16 -4.00
N GLU A 71 13.81 -5.13 -4.33
CA GLU A 71 14.96 -5.51 -3.50
C GLU A 71 15.97 -6.26 -4.38
N ASN A 72 17.22 -5.80 -4.41
CA ASN A 72 18.32 -6.52 -5.07
C ASN A 72 18.02 -6.98 -6.50
N GLY A 73 17.44 -6.09 -7.30
CA GLY A 73 17.13 -6.41 -8.70
C GLY A 73 15.83 -7.16 -8.92
N ASN A 74 15.16 -7.58 -7.84
CA ASN A 74 13.83 -8.18 -7.91
C ASN A 74 12.79 -7.10 -7.68
N CYS A 75 11.64 -7.20 -8.32
CA CYS A 75 10.58 -6.24 -8.08
C CYS A 75 9.20 -6.86 -8.24
N VAL A 76 8.23 -6.21 -7.61
CA VAL A 76 6.82 -6.56 -7.72
C VAL A 76 6.07 -5.29 -8.06
N VAL A 77 5.21 -5.35 -9.08
CA VAL A 77 4.36 -4.24 -9.48
C VAL A 77 2.92 -4.71 -9.41
N LEU A 78 2.12 -3.99 -8.65
CA LEU A 78 0.74 -4.35 -8.40
C LEU A 78 -0.18 -3.22 -8.87
N THR A 79 -1.31 -3.59 -9.45
CA THR A 79 -2.41 -2.66 -9.64
C THR A 79 -3.60 -3.17 -8.87
N GLY A 80 -4.40 -2.24 -8.35
CA GLY A 80 -5.53 -2.61 -7.52
C GLY A 80 -6.30 -1.39 -7.06
N ASN A 81 -6.86 -1.48 -5.87
CA ASN A 81 -7.71 -0.43 -5.33
C ASN A 81 -7.30 -0.07 -3.91
N VAL A 82 -7.50 1.19 -3.56
CA VAL A 82 -7.26 1.69 -2.21
C VAL A 82 -8.58 2.07 -1.59
N GLU A 83 -8.77 1.62 -0.35
CA GLU A 83 -9.87 2.04 0.50
C GLU A 83 -9.31 3.01 1.55
N VAL A 84 -9.96 4.18 1.69
CA VAL A 84 -9.62 5.15 2.73
C VAL A 84 -10.40 4.77 3.99
N ILE A 85 -9.70 4.47 5.07
CA ILE A 85 -10.32 3.97 6.30
C ILE A 85 -10.19 4.99 7.42
N THR A 86 -11.33 5.36 8.00
CA THR A 86 -11.39 6.39 9.03
C THR A 86 -12.09 5.92 10.30
N ASP A 87 -12.57 4.68 10.35
CA ASP A 87 -13.26 4.19 11.55
C ASP A 87 -12.28 4.00 12.71
N LEU A 88 -12.75 4.36 13.89
CA LEU A 88 -11.91 4.43 15.09
C LEU A 88 -11.30 3.08 15.47
N GLU A 89 -12.06 2.00 15.39
CA GLU A 89 -11.56 0.67 15.77
C GLU A 89 -10.38 0.24 14.92
N THR A 90 -10.47 0.40 13.60
CA THR A 90 -9.38 0.03 12.68
C THR A 90 -8.19 0.95 12.88
N LYS A 91 -8.42 2.24 13.06
CA LYS A 91 -7.36 3.21 13.34
C LYS A 91 -6.60 2.85 14.61
N LYS A 92 -7.32 2.42 15.65
CA LYS A 92 -6.71 1.99 16.91
C LYS A 92 -5.91 0.71 16.74
N GLN A 93 -6.43 -0.25 15.97
CA GLN A 93 -5.77 -1.53 15.71
C GLN A 93 -4.40 -1.36 15.05
N PHE A 94 -4.29 -0.43 14.11
CA PHE A 94 -3.06 -0.21 13.32
C PHE A 94 -2.18 0.91 13.86
N TRP A 95 -2.55 1.53 15.00
CA TRP A 95 -1.77 2.61 15.58
C TRP A 95 -0.39 2.11 16.01
N ILE A 96 0.64 2.88 15.64
CA ILE A 96 2.03 2.66 16.05
C ILE A 96 2.51 3.94 16.73
N ASP A 97 3.21 3.81 17.85
CA ASP A 97 3.56 4.95 18.72
C ASP A 97 4.27 6.09 18.00
N TRP A 98 5.12 5.80 16.98
CA TRP A 98 5.82 6.87 16.27
C TRP A 98 4.87 7.75 15.43
N PHE A 99 3.63 7.31 15.19
CA PHE A 99 2.63 8.13 14.50
C PHE A 99 2.31 9.42 15.25
N ILE A 100 2.61 9.48 16.57
CA ILE A 100 2.28 10.65 17.40
C ILE A 100 2.99 11.91 16.90
N GLU A 101 4.13 11.78 16.23
CA GLU A 101 4.85 12.92 15.65
C GLU A 101 4.03 13.63 14.57
N TYR A 102 3.17 12.88 13.87
CA TYR A 102 2.36 13.38 12.77
C TYR A 102 0.91 13.59 13.19
N PHE A 103 0.43 12.87 14.20
CA PHE A 103 -0.93 12.91 14.68
C PHE A 103 -0.92 13.08 16.20
N PRO A 104 -0.77 14.35 16.67
CA PRO A 104 -0.56 14.63 18.10
C PRO A 104 -1.68 14.18 19.04
N ASN A 105 -2.89 13.99 18.51
CA ASN A 105 -4.03 13.55 19.32
C ASN A 105 -4.18 12.03 19.39
N GLY A 106 -3.17 11.29 18.92
CA GLY A 106 -3.17 9.84 18.97
C GLY A 106 -4.08 9.22 17.91
N PHE A 107 -4.53 8.00 18.14
CA PHE A 107 -5.37 7.30 17.15
C PHE A 107 -6.74 7.96 16.96
N GLU A 108 -7.13 8.85 17.86
CA GLU A 108 -8.37 9.63 17.73
C GLU A 108 -8.17 10.91 16.90
N ASP A 109 -6.95 11.21 16.48
CA ASP A 109 -6.66 12.40 15.68
C ASP A 109 -7.50 12.38 14.39
N THR A 110 -8.25 13.45 14.16
CA THR A 110 -9.18 13.51 13.02
C THR A 110 -8.46 13.53 11.67
N ASN A 111 -7.19 13.91 11.65
CA ASN A 111 -6.40 13.90 10.41
C ASN A 111 -5.76 12.54 10.11
N TYR A 112 -5.67 11.65 11.10
CA TYR A 112 -5.10 10.33 10.91
C TYR A 112 -6.08 9.43 10.15
N CYS A 113 -5.63 8.83 9.06
CA CYS A 113 -6.39 7.80 8.38
C CYS A 113 -5.48 6.69 7.86
N LEU A 114 -6.09 5.60 7.49
CA LEU A 114 -5.39 4.45 6.92
C LEU A 114 -5.77 4.30 5.45
N LEU A 115 -4.82 3.80 4.67
CA LEU A 115 -5.05 3.40 3.30
C LEU A 115 -4.85 1.89 3.25
N LYS A 116 -5.85 1.17 2.76
CA LYS A 116 -5.74 -0.27 2.56
C LYS A 116 -5.71 -0.54 1.06
N PHE A 117 -4.56 -0.99 0.58
CA PHE A 117 -4.39 -1.36 -0.82
C PHE A 117 -4.62 -2.86 -0.99
N LYS A 118 -5.43 -3.23 -1.98
CA LYS A 118 -5.65 -4.63 -2.37
C LYS A 118 -5.40 -4.77 -3.85
N ALA A 119 -4.46 -5.64 -4.21
CA ALA A 119 -4.09 -5.86 -5.61
C ALA A 119 -5.14 -6.70 -6.33
N THR A 120 -5.34 -6.40 -7.61
CA THR A 120 -6.15 -7.20 -8.52
C THR A 120 -5.32 -7.82 -9.64
N TYR A 121 -4.13 -7.27 -9.88
CA TYR A 121 -3.20 -7.78 -10.89
C TYR A 121 -1.76 -7.58 -10.42
N ALA A 122 -0.91 -8.56 -10.72
CA ALA A 122 0.47 -8.55 -10.26
C ALA A 122 1.44 -8.85 -11.40
N THR A 123 2.57 -8.17 -11.38
CA THR A 123 3.73 -8.45 -12.21
C THR A 123 4.90 -8.71 -11.28
N PHE A 124 5.52 -9.89 -11.41
CA PHE A 124 6.69 -10.27 -10.64
C PHE A 124 7.90 -10.32 -11.56
N TRP A 125 9.00 -9.71 -11.12
CA TRP A 125 10.31 -9.92 -11.69
C TRP A 125 11.18 -10.40 -10.54
N ILE A 126 11.26 -11.72 -10.37
CA ILE A 126 11.95 -12.33 -9.24
C ILE A 126 12.83 -13.46 -9.75
N ASP A 127 14.12 -13.43 -9.40
CA ASP A 127 15.11 -14.43 -9.79
C ASP A 127 15.14 -14.64 -11.29
N LYS A 128 15.05 -13.54 -12.05
CA LYS A 128 15.06 -13.51 -13.52
C LYS A 128 13.83 -14.14 -14.18
N GLU A 129 12.80 -14.47 -13.39
CA GLU A 129 11.51 -14.90 -13.94
C GLU A 129 10.58 -13.68 -14.01
N PHE A 130 9.90 -13.54 -15.14
CA PHE A 130 8.98 -12.42 -15.38
C PHE A 130 7.57 -13.00 -15.55
N ILE A 131 6.72 -12.81 -14.55
CA ILE A 131 5.39 -13.42 -14.50
C ILE A 131 4.32 -12.36 -14.28
N HIS A 132 3.26 -12.44 -15.08
CA HIS A 132 2.07 -11.61 -14.93
C HIS A 132 0.90 -12.51 -14.54
N LYS A 133 0.09 -12.09 -13.56
CA LYS A 133 -1.09 -12.87 -13.21
C LYS A 133 -2.14 -12.04 -12.50
N GLU A 134 -3.39 -12.46 -12.63
CA GLU A 134 -4.47 -11.91 -11.85
C GLU A 134 -4.31 -12.34 -10.39
N VAL A 135 -4.70 -11.45 -9.47
CA VAL A 135 -4.72 -11.73 -8.05
C VAL A 135 -6.15 -12.01 -7.64
N LYS A 136 -6.39 -13.21 -7.15
CA LYS A 136 -7.72 -13.60 -6.68
C LYS A 136 -7.83 -13.32 -5.20
N GLU A 137 -8.98 -12.83 -4.80
CA GLU A 137 -9.26 -12.67 -3.37
C GLU A 137 -9.37 -14.02 -2.70
N VAL A 138 -8.82 -14.09 -1.51
CA VAL A 138 -8.86 -15.28 -0.67
C VAL A 138 -9.86 -15.06 0.45
#